data_6ec8db6843becce674325cd246ba56b1
#
_entry.id   6ec8db6843becce674325cd246ba56b1
#
_cell.length_a   1.000
_cell.length_b   1.000
_cell.length_c   1.000
_cell.angle_alpha   90.00
_cell.angle_beta   90.00
_cell.angle_gamma   90.00
#
_symmetry.space_group_name_H-M   'P 1'
#
loop_
_entity.id
_entity.type
_entity.pdbx_description
1 polymer ?
#
loop_
_entity_poly.entity_id
_entity_poly.type
_entity_poly.pdbx_seq_one_letter_code
_entity_poly.pdbx_strand_id
1 'polypeptide(L)'
;GVNPMAVCLWSVLPFPILIALYYIIRTPLRYFMSLSNEVIAKITELAVSLGYVSGASGQASAYDQIYLAKFIHDNWSSFEGKFDGLIDLNYTFLSMDLSAVPKDLFSQFPSGGWPVIGIMIMPLISAALQFLMTRISMKTNGNSNMNGSSKAMLYMMPLMTVWMGYILPAALCVYWIANAAFSCIQEQVLNKHFSKVLDREETDKERQKREARYAKMQAARENYNRQLEQQAQSKGGKKPQPQPKKKKTGESTTEAGKVGNRPYARGRAYREEHYDE
;
A
#
# COMPACT_ATOMS: atom_id res chain seq x y z
N GLY A 1 22.55 -4.79 1.64
CA GLY A 1 21.41 -5.09 2.49
C GLY A 1 20.24 -4.24 2.07
N VAL A 2 19.13 -4.87 1.68
CA VAL A 2 17.88 -4.17 1.36
C VAL A 2 17.28 -3.68 2.67
N ASN A 3 16.95 -2.40 2.75
CA ASN A 3 16.35 -1.82 3.96
C ASN A 3 14.88 -2.30 4.07
N PRO A 4 14.50 -3.10 5.09
CA PRO A 4 13.14 -3.64 5.20
C PRO A 4 12.08 -2.54 5.34
N MET A 5 12.43 -1.38 5.89
CA MET A 5 11.55 -0.22 5.99
C MET A 5 11.18 0.36 4.62
N ALA A 6 12.06 0.28 3.61
CA ALA A 6 11.75 0.76 2.28
C ALA A 6 10.67 -0.11 1.60
N VAL A 7 10.66 -1.42 1.85
CA VAL A 7 9.64 -2.33 1.33
C VAL A 7 8.27 -2.05 1.97
N CYS A 8 8.24 -1.80 3.29
CA CYS A 8 7.00 -1.42 3.99
C CYS A 8 6.42 -0.10 3.48
N LEU A 9 7.27 0.88 3.14
CA LEU A 9 6.80 2.19 2.65
C LEU A 9 6.03 2.07 1.33
N TRP A 10 6.52 1.22 0.41
CA TRP A 10 5.83 0.95 -0.86
C TRP A 10 4.49 0.24 -0.66
N SER A 11 4.37 -0.61 0.37
CA SER A 11 3.12 -1.30 0.70
C SER A 11 2.05 -0.34 1.25
N VAL A 12 2.44 0.80 1.83
CA VAL A 12 1.53 1.80 2.39
C VAL A 12 1.03 2.79 1.31
N LEU A 13 1.74 2.93 0.20
CA LEU A 13 1.40 3.86 -0.89
C LEU A 13 -0.05 3.73 -1.43
N PRO A 14 -0.66 2.55 -1.55
CA PRO A 14 -2.05 2.42 -2.00
C PRO A 14 -3.10 2.91 -1.00
N PHE A 15 -2.78 2.99 0.30
CA PHE A 15 -3.76 3.36 1.33
C PHE A 15 -4.33 4.77 1.18
N PRO A 16 -3.55 5.84 0.91
CA PRO A 16 -4.11 7.16 0.64
C PRO A 16 -5.10 7.18 -0.52
N ILE A 17 -4.80 6.41 -1.59
CA ILE A 17 -5.69 6.28 -2.75
C ILE A 17 -6.98 5.56 -2.34
N LEU A 18 -6.87 4.49 -1.58
CA LEU A 18 -8.02 3.74 -1.07
C LEU A 18 -8.91 4.62 -0.18
N ILE A 19 -8.30 5.40 0.71
CA ILE A 19 -9.03 6.33 1.58
C ILE A 19 -9.75 7.40 0.75
N ALA A 20 -9.09 7.99 -0.24
CA ALA A 20 -9.69 8.97 -1.13
C ALA A 20 -10.88 8.37 -1.91
N LEU A 21 -10.71 7.17 -2.50
CA LEU A 21 -11.79 6.45 -3.18
C LEU A 21 -12.94 6.10 -2.24
N TYR A 22 -12.64 5.68 -1.02
CA TYR A 22 -13.67 5.43 -0.01
C TYR A 22 -14.51 6.68 0.26
N TYR A 23 -13.87 7.85 0.43
CA TYR A 23 -14.61 9.11 0.63
C TYR A 23 -15.41 9.53 -0.61
N ILE A 24 -14.86 9.35 -1.82
CA ILE A 24 -15.57 9.66 -3.07
C ILE A 24 -16.84 8.79 -3.21
N ILE A 25 -16.73 7.51 -2.91
CA ILE A 25 -17.87 6.57 -2.99
C ILE A 25 -18.88 6.86 -1.87
N ARG A 26 -18.40 7.07 -0.64
CA ARG A 26 -19.25 7.27 0.53
C ARG A 26 -20.00 8.59 0.53
N THR A 27 -19.36 9.64 0.02
CA THR A 27 -19.90 11.01 0.01
C THR A 27 -19.78 11.62 -1.38
N PRO A 28 -20.52 11.06 -2.36
CA PRO A 28 -20.37 11.40 -3.77
C PRO A 28 -20.73 12.85 -4.07
N LEU A 29 -21.76 13.41 -3.44
CA LEU A 29 -22.17 14.80 -3.67
C LEU A 29 -21.04 15.77 -3.27
N ARG A 30 -20.33 15.46 -2.17
CA ARG A 30 -19.27 16.31 -1.63
C ARG A 30 -17.96 16.18 -2.39
N TYR A 31 -17.47 14.94 -2.58
CA TYR A 31 -16.12 14.70 -3.10
C TYR A 31 -16.05 14.34 -4.58
N PHE A 32 -17.11 13.76 -5.16
CA PHE A 32 -17.15 13.49 -6.59
C PHE A 32 -17.71 14.67 -7.37
N MET A 33 -18.87 15.20 -6.94
CA MET A 33 -19.51 16.35 -7.61
C MET A 33 -18.99 17.70 -7.10
N SER A 34 -18.19 17.72 -6.03
CA SER A 34 -17.63 18.96 -5.43
C SER A 34 -18.69 19.98 -4.98
N LEU A 35 -19.87 19.52 -4.60
CA LEU A 35 -20.95 20.38 -4.17
C LEU A 35 -20.69 20.97 -2.78
N SER A 36 -21.11 22.23 -2.56
CA SER A 36 -21.02 22.85 -1.24
C SER A 36 -22.03 22.24 -0.27
N ASN A 37 -21.77 22.34 1.04
CA ASN A 37 -22.70 21.85 2.05
C ASN A 37 -24.08 22.50 1.95
N GLU A 38 -24.13 23.78 1.54
CA GLU A 38 -25.40 24.52 1.36
C GLU A 38 -26.22 23.95 0.20
N VAL A 39 -25.57 23.59 -0.91
CA VAL A 39 -26.23 22.98 -2.06
C VAL A 39 -26.70 21.57 -1.69
N ILE A 40 -25.89 20.80 -1.00
CA ILE A 40 -26.26 19.45 -0.52
C ILE A 40 -27.47 19.53 0.43
N ALA A 41 -27.54 20.52 1.31
CA ALA A 41 -28.68 20.72 2.20
C ALA A 41 -29.97 21.01 1.40
N LYS A 42 -29.92 21.89 0.40
CA LYS A 42 -31.08 22.18 -0.48
C LYS A 42 -31.52 20.96 -1.29
N ILE A 43 -30.57 20.18 -1.79
CA ILE A 43 -30.85 18.90 -2.48
C ILE A 43 -31.55 17.94 -1.52
N THR A 44 -31.06 17.84 -0.29
CA THR A 44 -31.65 16.96 0.73
C THR A 44 -33.07 17.42 1.09
N GLU A 45 -33.30 18.72 1.25
CA GLU A 45 -34.62 19.29 1.52
C GLU A 45 -35.61 18.97 0.40
N LEU A 46 -35.20 19.14 -0.86
CA LEU A 46 -36.02 18.74 -2.01
C LEU A 46 -36.29 17.22 -2.00
N ALA A 47 -35.27 16.39 -1.74
CA ALA A 47 -35.44 14.95 -1.68
C ALA A 47 -36.42 14.54 -0.58
N VAL A 48 -36.33 15.15 0.61
CA VAL A 48 -37.27 14.90 1.71
C VAL A 48 -38.70 15.30 1.33
N SER A 49 -38.90 16.40 0.61
CA SER A 49 -40.22 16.81 0.12
C SER A 49 -40.81 15.81 -0.91
N LEU A 50 -39.94 15.05 -1.61
CA LEU A 50 -40.32 13.98 -2.54
C LEU A 50 -40.44 12.59 -1.89
N GLY A 51 -40.27 12.53 -0.55
CA GLY A 51 -40.42 11.26 0.21
C GLY A 51 -39.10 10.55 0.58
N TYR A 52 -37.92 11.18 0.36
CA TYR A 52 -36.68 10.64 0.88
C TYR A 52 -36.66 10.66 2.41
N VAL A 53 -36.33 9.55 3.01
CA VAL A 53 -36.17 9.42 4.48
C VAL A 53 -34.71 9.17 4.78
N SER A 54 -34.04 10.19 5.33
CA SER A 54 -32.68 10.04 5.83
C SER A 54 -32.63 9.01 6.95
N GLY A 55 -31.70 8.08 6.88
CA GLY A 55 -31.52 7.07 7.92
C GLY A 55 -32.50 5.91 7.92
N ALA A 56 -33.37 5.77 6.93
CA ALA A 56 -34.37 4.69 6.85
C ALA A 56 -33.80 3.26 6.88
N SER A 57 -32.51 3.10 6.53
CA SER A 57 -31.84 1.79 6.52
C SER A 57 -31.09 1.42 7.80
N GLY A 58 -31.25 2.19 8.90
CA GLY A 58 -30.61 1.92 10.19
C GLY A 58 -29.09 2.14 10.23
N GLN A 59 -28.46 2.48 9.11
CA GLN A 59 -27.04 2.85 8.99
C GLN A 59 -26.83 4.34 8.69
N ALA A 60 -27.64 5.13 9.29
CA ALA A 60 -28.05 6.46 8.92
C ALA A 60 -26.96 7.50 8.65
N SER A 61 -25.79 7.47 9.25
CA SER A 61 -24.88 8.61 9.10
C SER A 61 -23.72 8.36 8.16
N ALA A 62 -23.33 7.12 7.98
CA ALA A 62 -22.11 6.80 7.23
C ALA A 62 -22.30 6.79 5.71
N TYR A 63 -23.46 6.36 5.22
CA TYR A 63 -23.74 6.15 3.79
C TYR A 63 -24.93 6.98 3.28
N ASP A 64 -25.35 7.97 4.03
CA ASP A 64 -26.56 8.76 3.73
C ASP A 64 -26.47 9.43 2.36
N GLN A 65 -25.29 9.95 1.97
CA GLN A 65 -25.12 10.54 0.64
C GLN A 65 -25.18 9.51 -0.52
N ILE A 66 -24.85 8.25 -0.26
CA ILE A 66 -25.03 7.20 -1.27
C ILE A 66 -26.53 6.94 -1.51
N TYR A 67 -27.29 6.83 -0.43
CA TYR A 67 -28.74 6.62 -0.52
C TYR A 67 -29.44 7.84 -1.12
N LEU A 68 -29.00 9.03 -0.78
CA LEU A 68 -29.48 10.27 -1.39
C LEU A 68 -29.16 10.32 -2.89
N ALA A 69 -27.94 9.96 -3.31
CA ALA A 69 -27.55 9.93 -4.72
C ALA A 69 -28.39 8.88 -5.51
N LYS A 70 -28.66 7.74 -4.89
CA LYS A 70 -29.55 6.74 -5.47
C LYS A 70 -30.98 7.25 -5.61
N PHE A 71 -31.52 7.88 -4.57
CA PHE A 71 -32.85 8.47 -4.63
C PHE A 71 -32.95 9.56 -5.70
N ILE A 72 -31.89 10.37 -5.87
CA ILE A 72 -31.80 11.37 -6.95
C ILE A 72 -31.83 10.68 -8.33
N HIS A 73 -31.06 9.57 -8.49
CA HIS A 73 -31.08 8.79 -9.73
C HIS A 73 -32.50 8.27 -10.06
N ASP A 74 -33.16 7.66 -9.08
CA ASP A 74 -34.51 7.11 -9.26
C ASP A 74 -35.57 8.18 -9.57
N ASN A 75 -35.31 9.44 -9.16
CA ASN A 75 -36.20 10.58 -9.34
C ASN A 75 -35.55 11.71 -10.16
N TRP A 76 -34.63 11.39 -11.08
CA TRP A 76 -33.78 12.33 -11.76
C TRP A 76 -34.55 13.51 -12.40
N SER A 77 -35.69 13.24 -13.02
CA SER A 77 -36.54 14.30 -13.63
C SER A 77 -36.94 15.43 -12.69
N SER A 78 -36.97 15.15 -11.38
CA SER A 78 -37.28 16.16 -10.36
C SER A 78 -36.10 17.03 -9.96
N PHE A 79 -34.87 16.60 -10.27
CA PHE A 79 -33.62 17.26 -9.89
C PHE A 79 -32.90 17.91 -11.07
N GLU A 80 -33.13 17.41 -12.28
CA GLU A 80 -32.46 17.82 -13.51
C GLU A 80 -32.55 19.32 -13.71
N GLY A 81 -31.41 19.99 -13.94
CA GLY A 81 -31.31 21.43 -14.20
C GLY A 81 -31.57 22.35 -13.01
N LYS A 82 -31.87 21.83 -11.80
CA LYS A 82 -32.14 22.65 -10.61
C LYS A 82 -30.89 23.01 -9.80
N PHE A 83 -29.84 22.20 -9.90
CA PHE A 83 -28.61 22.40 -9.13
C PHE A 83 -27.39 22.26 -10.04
N ASP A 84 -26.58 23.34 -10.10
CA ASP A 84 -25.34 23.31 -10.87
C ASP A 84 -24.37 22.27 -10.32
N GLY A 85 -23.78 21.47 -11.20
CA GLY A 85 -22.81 20.44 -10.86
C GLY A 85 -23.43 19.14 -10.31
N LEU A 86 -24.77 19.03 -10.22
CA LEU A 86 -25.43 17.79 -9.90
C LEU A 86 -25.38 16.85 -11.10
N ILE A 87 -24.90 15.63 -10.89
CA ILE A 87 -24.73 14.58 -11.91
C ILE A 87 -25.58 13.38 -11.53
N ASP A 88 -26.22 12.80 -12.52
CA ASP A 88 -26.94 11.53 -12.35
C ASP A 88 -25.95 10.37 -12.14
N LEU A 89 -25.95 9.80 -10.93
CA LEU A 89 -25.07 8.71 -10.55
C LEU A 89 -25.82 7.37 -10.53
N ASN A 90 -25.51 6.53 -11.50
CA ASN A 90 -26.01 5.17 -11.53
C ASN A 90 -24.98 4.22 -10.87
N TYR A 91 -25.38 3.57 -9.77
CA TYR A 91 -24.56 2.57 -9.08
C TYR A 91 -24.77 1.15 -9.60
N THR A 92 -25.62 0.96 -10.62
CA THR A 92 -25.94 -0.36 -11.14
C THR A 92 -24.88 -0.83 -12.14
N PHE A 93 -24.24 -1.94 -11.87
CA PHE A 93 -23.28 -2.60 -12.74
C PHE A 93 -23.61 -4.08 -12.87
N LEU A 94 -23.82 -4.59 -14.08
CA LEU A 94 -24.23 -5.97 -14.34
C LEU A 94 -25.45 -6.41 -13.50
N SER A 95 -26.44 -5.54 -13.37
CA SER A 95 -27.62 -5.69 -12.51
C SER A 95 -27.35 -5.75 -11.02
N MET A 96 -26.12 -5.45 -10.57
CA MET A 96 -25.72 -5.39 -9.16
C MET A 96 -25.67 -3.94 -8.70
N ASP A 97 -26.19 -3.66 -7.52
CA ASP A 97 -26.11 -2.36 -6.89
C ASP A 97 -24.78 -2.20 -6.13
N LEU A 98 -23.81 -1.55 -6.75
CA LEU A 98 -22.47 -1.35 -6.17
C LEU A 98 -22.44 -0.44 -4.92
N SER A 99 -23.51 0.29 -4.67
CA SER A 99 -23.66 1.08 -3.44
C SER A 99 -23.93 0.21 -2.21
N ALA A 100 -24.47 -0.99 -2.43
CA ALA A 100 -24.84 -1.90 -1.35
C ALA A 100 -23.61 -2.43 -0.60
N VAL A 101 -23.80 -2.63 0.71
CA VAL A 101 -22.81 -3.27 1.57
C VAL A 101 -23.12 -4.77 1.65
N PRO A 102 -22.19 -5.65 1.27
CA PRO A 102 -22.49 -7.09 1.20
C PRO A 102 -23.03 -7.68 2.49
N LYS A 103 -22.53 -7.27 3.67
CA LYS A 103 -23.02 -7.80 4.96
C LYS A 103 -24.53 -7.59 5.17
N ASP A 104 -25.10 -6.52 4.61
CA ASP A 104 -26.50 -6.18 4.80
C ASP A 104 -27.42 -7.04 3.90
N LEU A 105 -26.85 -7.71 2.91
CA LEU A 105 -27.53 -8.59 1.99
C LEU A 105 -27.54 -10.06 2.42
N PHE A 106 -26.92 -10.42 3.55
CA PHE A 106 -26.90 -11.82 4.02
C PHE A 106 -28.29 -12.41 4.22
N SER A 107 -29.25 -11.61 4.69
CA SER A 107 -30.64 -12.07 4.88
C SER A 107 -31.36 -12.39 3.56
N GLN A 108 -30.90 -11.83 2.45
CA GLN A 108 -31.45 -12.03 1.12
C GLN A 108 -30.71 -13.12 0.32
N PHE A 109 -29.63 -13.66 0.87
CA PHE A 109 -28.84 -14.70 0.20
C PHE A 109 -29.43 -16.10 0.52
N PRO A 110 -29.54 -17.01 -0.46
CA PRO A 110 -29.32 -16.85 -1.91
C PRO A 110 -30.56 -16.42 -2.71
N SER A 111 -31.70 -16.19 -2.05
CA SER A 111 -33.01 -15.97 -2.69
C SER A 111 -33.08 -14.67 -3.51
N GLY A 112 -32.23 -13.69 -3.25
CA GLY A 112 -32.18 -12.41 -3.96
C GLY A 112 -31.64 -12.48 -5.42
N GLY A 113 -31.34 -13.69 -5.91
CA GLY A 113 -30.87 -13.91 -7.27
C GLY A 113 -29.49 -13.32 -7.58
N TRP A 114 -29.20 -13.17 -8.87
CA TRP A 114 -27.89 -12.69 -9.35
C TRP A 114 -27.43 -11.36 -8.73
N PRO A 115 -28.27 -10.32 -8.57
CA PRO A 115 -27.85 -9.06 -7.99
C PRO A 115 -27.21 -9.21 -6.59
N VAL A 116 -27.83 -10.04 -5.74
CA VAL A 116 -27.34 -10.31 -4.38
C VAL A 116 -26.14 -11.25 -4.39
N ILE A 117 -26.23 -12.35 -5.14
CA ILE A 117 -25.16 -13.34 -5.25
C ILE A 117 -23.86 -12.70 -5.77
N GLY A 118 -23.97 -11.87 -6.82
CA GLY A 118 -22.84 -11.19 -7.42
C GLY A 118 -22.11 -10.29 -6.42
N ILE A 119 -22.85 -9.48 -5.66
CA ILE A 119 -22.29 -8.60 -4.61
C ILE A 119 -21.61 -9.43 -3.52
N MET A 120 -22.22 -10.52 -3.09
CA MET A 120 -21.68 -11.41 -2.04
C MET A 120 -20.38 -12.12 -2.46
N ILE A 121 -20.22 -12.40 -3.75
CA ILE A 121 -19.03 -13.08 -4.29
C ILE A 121 -17.88 -12.09 -4.57
N MET A 122 -18.15 -10.80 -4.80
CA MET A 122 -17.13 -9.80 -5.12
C MET A 122 -15.95 -9.75 -4.15
N PRO A 123 -16.14 -9.74 -2.81
CA PRO A 123 -15.02 -9.77 -1.87
C PRO A 123 -14.14 -11.02 -2.03
N LEU A 124 -14.74 -12.15 -2.33
CA LEU A 124 -14.03 -13.42 -2.54
C LEU A 124 -13.22 -13.39 -3.84
N ILE A 125 -13.78 -12.87 -4.92
CA ILE A 125 -13.07 -12.69 -6.20
C ILE A 125 -11.87 -11.74 -5.99
N SER A 126 -12.08 -10.63 -5.29
CA SER A 126 -11.02 -9.67 -4.98
C SER A 126 -9.86 -10.32 -4.23
N ALA A 127 -10.17 -11.10 -3.20
CA ALA A 127 -9.18 -11.80 -2.40
C ALA A 127 -8.48 -12.91 -3.20
N ALA A 128 -9.21 -13.66 -4.03
CA ALA A 128 -8.63 -14.68 -4.88
C ALA A 128 -7.62 -14.11 -5.88
N LEU A 129 -7.95 -12.97 -6.51
CA LEU A 129 -7.03 -12.27 -7.40
C LEU A 129 -5.81 -11.72 -6.67
N GLN A 130 -5.97 -11.17 -5.48
CA GLN A 130 -4.84 -10.71 -4.66
C GLN A 130 -3.95 -11.88 -4.21
N PHE A 131 -4.56 -13.02 -3.85
CA PHE A 131 -3.83 -14.23 -3.53
C PHE A 131 -3.02 -14.74 -4.73
N LEU A 132 -3.64 -14.76 -5.92
CA LEU A 132 -2.97 -15.12 -7.16
C LEU A 132 -1.79 -14.18 -7.44
N MET A 133 -2.01 -12.86 -7.32
CA MET A 133 -0.95 -11.85 -7.48
C MET A 133 0.20 -12.08 -6.50
N THR A 134 -0.10 -12.33 -5.23
CA THR A 134 0.90 -12.65 -4.21
C THR A 134 1.73 -13.88 -4.61
N ARG A 135 1.09 -14.93 -5.13
CA ARG A 135 1.77 -16.14 -5.61
C ARG A 135 2.68 -15.87 -6.80
N ILE A 136 2.21 -15.09 -7.77
CA ILE A 136 3.00 -14.70 -8.95
C ILE A 136 4.22 -13.90 -8.50
N SER A 137 4.03 -12.87 -7.69
CA SER A 137 5.11 -12.00 -7.18
C SER A 137 6.14 -12.77 -6.36
N MET A 138 5.72 -13.71 -5.51
CA MET A 138 6.66 -14.57 -4.76
C MET A 138 7.51 -15.47 -5.67
N LYS A 139 6.91 -16.01 -6.75
CA LYS A 139 7.62 -16.84 -7.72
C LYS A 139 8.64 -16.03 -8.52
N THR A 140 8.27 -14.82 -8.90
CA THR A 140 9.12 -13.94 -9.72
C THR A 140 10.30 -13.38 -8.93
N ASN A 141 10.05 -12.94 -7.70
CA ASN A 141 11.08 -12.27 -6.88
C ASN A 141 12.07 -13.26 -6.22
N GLY A 142 12.00 -14.56 -6.52
CA GLY A 142 12.92 -15.57 -6.00
C GLY A 142 12.89 -15.72 -4.46
N ASN A 143 11.90 -15.15 -3.79
CA ASN A 143 11.78 -15.07 -2.34
C ASN A 143 11.28 -16.39 -1.71
N SER A 144 11.71 -17.54 -2.25
CA SER A 144 11.40 -18.87 -1.70
C SER A 144 11.90 -19.07 -0.27
N ASN A 145 12.90 -18.31 0.17
CA ASN A 145 13.53 -18.38 1.50
C ASN A 145 12.98 -17.39 2.52
N MET A 146 11.78 -16.84 2.31
CA MET A 146 11.15 -15.98 3.33
C MET A 146 10.85 -16.75 4.61
N ASN A 147 11.16 -16.15 5.76
CA ASN A 147 10.80 -16.67 7.07
C ASN A 147 9.28 -16.87 7.19
N GLY A 148 8.85 -17.84 8.01
CA GLY A 148 7.43 -18.18 8.17
C GLY A 148 6.53 -16.96 8.52
N SER A 149 7.03 -16.05 9.36
CA SER A 149 6.34 -14.81 9.74
C SER A 149 6.08 -13.87 8.55
N SER A 150 7.06 -13.74 7.65
CA SER A 150 6.90 -12.90 6.44
C SER A 150 5.91 -13.51 5.45
N LYS A 151 5.88 -14.84 5.33
CA LYS A 151 4.87 -15.56 4.53
C LYS A 151 3.47 -15.38 5.12
N ALA A 152 3.32 -15.52 6.44
CA ALA A 152 2.04 -15.32 7.11
C ALA A 152 1.49 -13.91 6.89
N MET A 153 2.33 -12.88 6.95
CA MET A 153 1.96 -11.48 6.69
C MET A 153 1.42 -11.28 5.27
N LEU A 154 2.04 -11.92 4.26
CA LEU A 154 1.58 -11.83 2.86
C LEU A 154 0.20 -12.46 2.65
N TYR A 155 -0.10 -13.56 3.34
CA TYR A 155 -1.41 -14.21 3.25
C TYR A 155 -2.49 -13.54 4.09
N MET A 156 -2.11 -12.79 5.12
CA MET A 156 -3.05 -12.02 5.96
C MET A 156 -3.72 -10.89 5.16
N MET A 157 -3.01 -10.31 4.18
CA MET A 157 -3.51 -9.19 3.38
C MET A 157 -4.77 -9.56 2.57
N PRO A 158 -4.83 -10.67 1.80
CA PRO A 158 -6.07 -11.09 1.14
C PRO A 158 -7.23 -11.41 2.11
N LEU A 159 -6.92 -11.98 3.28
CA LEU A 159 -7.94 -12.24 4.31
C LEU A 159 -8.55 -10.94 4.85
N MET A 160 -7.72 -9.93 5.09
CA MET A 160 -8.18 -8.61 5.50
C MET A 160 -9.07 -7.97 4.42
N THR A 161 -8.75 -8.17 3.14
CA THR A 161 -9.57 -7.68 2.02
C THR A 161 -10.94 -8.34 1.98
N VAL A 162 -11.05 -9.64 2.27
CA VAL A 162 -12.36 -10.30 2.41
C VAL A 162 -13.18 -9.61 3.49
N TRP A 163 -12.61 -9.48 4.68
CA TRP A 163 -13.29 -8.85 5.81
C TRP A 163 -13.75 -7.42 5.50
N MET A 164 -12.84 -6.59 4.96
CA MET A 164 -13.16 -5.22 4.54
C MET A 164 -14.21 -5.20 3.43
N GLY A 165 -14.13 -6.11 2.46
CA GLY A 165 -15.06 -6.19 1.34
C GLY A 165 -16.49 -6.49 1.76
N TYR A 166 -16.70 -7.17 2.89
CA TYR A 166 -18.04 -7.42 3.41
C TYR A 166 -18.63 -6.24 4.20
N ILE A 167 -17.81 -5.35 4.75
CA ILE A 167 -18.27 -4.22 5.57
C ILE A 167 -18.28 -2.87 4.83
N LEU A 168 -17.71 -2.83 3.63
CA LEU A 168 -17.65 -1.63 2.80
C LEU A 168 -18.55 -1.78 1.57
N PRO A 169 -18.94 -0.66 0.89
CA PRO A 169 -19.71 -0.73 -0.35
C PRO A 169 -19.02 -1.59 -1.44
N ALA A 170 -19.80 -2.36 -2.17
CA ALA A 170 -19.32 -3.29 -3.20
C ALA A 170 -18.49 -2.59 -4.31
N ALA A 171 -18.70 -1.30 -4.55
CA ALA A 171 -17.89 -0.49 -5.45
C ALA A 171 -16.39 -0.55 -5.14
N LEU A 172 -15.99 -0.66 -3.87
CA LEU A 172 -14.58 -0.83 -3.49
C LEU A 172 -14.00 -2.18 -3.90
N CYS A 173 -14.84 -3.23 -3.92
CA CYS A 173 -14.41 -4.54 -4.42
C CYS A 173 -14.09 -4.47 -5.92
N VAL A 174 -14.84 -3.70 -6.71
CA VAL A 174 -14.54 -3.47 -8.13
C VAL A 174 -13.16 -2.83 -8.30
N TYR A 175 -12.86 -1.81 -7.49
CA TYR A 175 -11.52 -1.21 -7.49
C TYR A 175 -10.43 -2.24 -7.16
N TRP A 176 -10.62 -3.06 -6.13
CA TRP A 176 -9.63 -4.08 -5.75
C TRP A 176 -9.44 -5.14 -6.84
N ILE A 177 -10.53 -5.57 -7.49
CA ILE A 177 -10.48 -6.50 -8.63
C ILE A 177 -9.69 -5.87 -9.78
N ALA A 178 -10.02 -4.64 -10.16
CA ALA A 178 -9.35 -3.93 -11.24
C ALA A 178 -7.86 -3.71 -10.93
N ASN A 179 -7.53 -3.28 -9.72
CA ASN A 179 -6.15 -3.07 -9.28
C ASN A 179 -5.35 -4.39 -9.27
N ALA A 180 -5.92 -5.48 -8.77
CA ALA A 180 -5.26 -6.78 -8.76
C ALA A 180 -5.05 -7.32 -10.18
N ALA A 181 -6.06 -7.21 -11.05
CA ALA A 181 -5.97 -7.63 -12.46
C ALA A 181 -4.89 -6.82 -13.20
N PHE A 182 -4.89 -5.50 -13.04
CA PHE A 182 -3.88 -4.62 -13.65
C PHE A 182 -2.47 -4.95 -13.14
N SER A 183 -2.31 -5.17 -11.84
CA SER A 183 -1.03 -5.55 -11.22
C SER A 183 -0.54 -6.91 -11.76
N CYS A 184 -1.42 -7.88 -11.96
CA CYS A 184 -1.06 -9.16 -12.58
C CYS A 184 -0.53 -8.98 -14.00
N ILE A 185 -1.18 -8.13 -14.80
CA ILE A 185 -0.74 -7.83 -16.18
C ILE A 185 0.61 -7.12 -16.14
N GLN A 186 0.74 -6.09 -15.31
CA GLN A 186 1.96 -5.33 -15.15
C GLN A 186 3.14 -6.22 -14.74
N GLU A 187 2.96 -7.09 -13.76
CA GLU A 187 4.00 -8.02 -13.31
C GLU A 187 4.45 -8.95 -14.44
N GLN A 188 3.51 -9.51 -15.21
CA GLN A 188 3.85 -10.39 -16.34
C GLN A 188 4.59 -9.67 -17.45
N VAL A 189 4.16 -8.44 -17.78
CA VAL A 189 4.81 -7.62 -18.83
C VAL A 189 6.22 -7.23 -18.40
N LEU A 190 6.37 -6.76 -17.16
CA LEU A 190 7.66 -6.39 -16.59
C LEU A 190 8.62 -7.59 -16.54
N ASN A 191 8.13 -8.73 -16.05
CA ASN A 191 8.95 -9.94 -15.98
C ASN A 191 9.43 -10.40 -17.35
N LYS A 192 8.54 -10.40 -18.34
CA LYS A 192 8.90 -10.76 -19.71
C LYS A 192 9.90 -9.79 -20.34
N HIS A 193 9.80 -8.51 -19.97
CA HIS A 193 10.73 -7.49 -20.48
C HIS A 193 12.09 -7.58 -19.77
N PHE A 194 12.09 -7.65 -18.45
CA PHE A 194 13.31 -7.66 -17.65
C PHE A 194 14.05 -8.99 -17.67
N SER A 195 13.37 -10.14 -17.82
CA SER A 195 14.07 -11.42 -18.01
C SER A 195 14.96 -11.39 -19.24
N LYS A 196 14.47 -10.80 -20.35
CA LYS A 196 15.29 -10.63 -21.56
C LYS A 196 16.52 -9.74 -21.35
N VAL A 197 16.44 -8.78 -20.42
CA VAL A 197 17.56 -7.88 -20.08
C VAL A 197 18.51 -8.54 -19.09
N LEU A 198 17.99 -9.35 -18.16
CA LEU A 198 18.78 -10.09 -17.17
C LEU A 198 19.43 -11.35 -17.74
N ASP A 199 18.77 -12.03 -18.69
CA ASP A 199 19.30 -13.19 -19.43
C ASP A 199 20.27 -12.76 -20.56
N ARG A 200 20.40 -11.43 -20.77
CA ARG A 200 21.43 -10.93 -21.66
C ARG A 200 22.78 -11.27 -21.06
N GLU A 201 23.51 -12.16 -21.74
CA GLU A 201 24.87 -12.53 -21.34
C GLU A 201 25.66 -11.27 -21.01
N GLU A 202 26.24 -11.28 -19.79
CA GLU A 202 27.06 -10.18 -19.29
C GLU A 202 28.14 -9.90 -20.33
N THR A 203 28.13 -8.69 -20.91
CA THR A 203 29.10 -8.32 -21.93
C THR A 203 30.50 -8.52 -21.34
N ASP A 204 31.45 -9.04 -22.14
CA ASP A 204 32.85 -9.29 -21.70
C ASP A 204 33.47 -8.11 -20.95
N LYS A 205 33.09 -6.87 -21.33
CA LYS A 205 33.48 -5.64 -20.60
C LYS A 205 32.88 -5.54 -19.19
N GLU A 206 31.67 -5.98 -18.98
CA GLU A 206 31.02 -5.95 -17.64
C GLU A 206 31.60 -7.04 -16.73
N ARG A 207 31.86 -8.22 -17.31
CA ARG A 207 32.56 -9.32 -16.66
C ARG A 207 33.96 -8.90 -16.20
N GLN A 208 34.76 -8.31 -17.09
CA GLN A 208 36.07 -7.77 -16.76
C GLN A 208 36.00 -6.67 -15.66
N LYS A 209 35.05 -5.78 -15.73
CA LYS A 209 34.82 -4.74 -14.71
C LYS A 209 34.46 -5.32 -13.34
N ARG A 210 33.64 -6.36 -13.32
CA ARG A 210 33.24 -7.08 -12.12
C ARG A 210 34.44 -7.80 -11.52
N GLU A 211 35.19 -8.57 -12.33
CA GLU A 211 36.38 -9.27 -11.90
C GLU A 211 37.47 -8.31 -11.37
N ALA A 212 37.69 -7.18 -12.05
CA ALA A 212 38.60 -6.15 -11.58
C ALA A 212 38.18 -5.51 -10.23
N ARG A 213 36.86 -5.35 -9.99
CA ARG A 213 36.36 -4.89 -8.68
C ARG A 213 36.55 -5.95 -7.60
N TYR A 214 36.30 -7.22 -7.89
CA TYR A 214 36.55 -8.31 -6.94
C TYR A 214 38.03 -8.46 -6.61
N ALA A 215 38.92 -8.40 -7.61
CA ALA A 215 40.36 -8.43 -7.41
C ALA A 215 40.84 -7.26 -6.54
N LYS A 216 40.36 -6.04 -6.80
CA LYS A 216 40.67 -4.89 -5.93
C LYS A 216 40.20 -5.05 -4.48
N MET A 217 39.01 -5.62 -4.28
CA MET A 217 38.50 -5.87 -2.93
C MET A 217 39.30 -6.96 -2.21
N GLN A 218 39.70 -8.02 -2.93
CA GLN A 218 40.55 -9.08 -2.37
C GLN A 218 41.93 -8.54 -2.00
N ALA A 219 42.57 -7.80 -2.91
CA ALA A 219 43.88 -7.16 -2.65
C ALA A 219 43.81 -6.18 -1.45
N ALA A 220 42.76 -5.40 -1.33
CA ALA A 220 42.55 -4.54 -0.19
C ALA A 220 42.36 -5.32 1.13
N ARG A 221 41.69 -6.46 1.07
CA ARG A 221 41.49 -7.36 2.22
C ARG A 221 42.79 -8.05 2.63
N GLU A 222 43.56 -8.50 1.67
CA GLU A 222 44.89 -9.08 1.93
C GLU A 222 45.86 -8.08 2.51
N ASN A 223 45.92 -6.89 1.95
CA ASN A 223 46.75 -5.81 2.48
C ASN A 223 46.35 -5.45 3.92
N TYR A 224 45.07 -5.41 4.23
CA TYR A 224 44.59 -5.19 5.59
C TYR A 224 44.99 -6.34 6.53
N ASN A 225 44.88 -7.58 6.10
CA ASN A 225 45.30 -8.73 6.89
C ASN A 225 46.82 -8.73 7.13
N ARG A 226 47.63 -8.44 6.10
CA ARG A 226 49.09 -8.30 6.24
C ARG A 226 49.48 -7.19 7.26
N GLN A 227 48.77 -6.05 7.22
CA GLN A 227 48.99 -4.98 8.21
C GLN A 227 48.65 -5.42 9.63
N LEU A 228 47.58 -6.22 9.81
CA LEU A 228 47.21 -6.81 11.09
C LEU A 228 48.27 -7.79 11.59
N GLU A 229 48.80 -8.64 10.71
CA GLU A 229 49.88 -9.60 11.04
C GLU A 229 51.18 -8.89 11.42
N GLN A 230 51.56 -7.86 10.68
CA GLN A 230 52.75 -7.04 11.00
C GLN A 230 52.60 -6.32 12.34
N GLN A 231 51.40 -5.80 12.63
CA GLN A 231 51.12 -5.19 13.94
C GLN A 231 51.10 -6.21 15.09
N ALA A 232 50.68 -7.45 14.80
CA ALA A 232 50.72 -8.51 15.80
C ALA A 232 52.16 -8.98 16.11
N GLN A 233 53.02 -9.03 15.08
CA GLN A 233 54.41 -9.39 15.24
C GLN A 233 55.25 -8.30 15.95
N SER A 234 54.95 -7.01 15.68
CA SER A 234 55.64 -5.87 16.32
C SER A 234 55.26 -5.66 17.79
N LYS A 235 54.16 -6.25 18.27
CA LYS A 235 53.65 -6.10 19.66
C LYS A 235 53.74 -7.41 20.47
N GLY A 236 54.83 -8.20 20.33
CA GLY A 236 55.17 -9.28 21.25
C GLY A 236 54.00 -10.08 21.81
N GLY A 237 53.39 -10.95 21.01
CA GLY A 237 52.68 -12.14 21.50
C GLY A 237 51.31 -11.99 22.17
N LYS A 238 50.71 -10.82 22.26
CA LYS A 238 49.32 -10.67 22.69
C LYS A 238 48.40 -10.57 21.46
N LYS A 239 47.52 -11.57 21.24
CA LYS A 239 46.44 -11.46 20.25
C LYS A 239 45.69 -10.14 20.43
N PRO A 240 45.58 -9.29 19.41
CA PRO A 240 44.81 -8.06 19.53
C PRO A 240 43.35 -8.47 19.71
N GLN A 241 42.76 -8.15 20.85
CA GLN A 241 41.30 -8.07 20.91
C GLN A 241 40.86 -7.05 19.86
N PRO A 242 39.79 -7.27 19.12
CA PRO A 242 39.25 -6.31 18.17
C PRO A 242 38.87 -5.05 18.96
N GLN A 243 39.77 -4.06 18.97
CA GLN A 243 39.41 -2.75 19.52
C GLN A 243 38.28 -2.18 18.66
N PRO A 244 37.21 -1.72 19.28
CA PRO A 244 36.17 -1.00 18.55
C PRO A 244 36.87 0.17 17.83
N LYS A 245 36.78 0.21 16.51
CA LYS A 245 37.32 1.28 15.67
C LYS A 245 36.91 2.61 16.30
N LYS A 246 37.86 3.36 16.86
CA LYS A 246 37.65 4.77 17.15
C LYS A 246 37.26 5.42 15.84
N LYS A 247 35.97 5.63 15.64
CA LYS A 247 35.49 6.45 14.53
C LYS A 247 36.17 7.79 14.70
N LYS A 248 37.01 8.19 13.72
CA LYS A 248 37.49 9.56 13.62
C LYS A 248 36.22 10.41 13.57
N THR A 249 35.92 11.06 14.67
CA THR A 249 34.94 12.12 14.75
C THR A 249 35.49 13.26 13.92
N GLY A 250 35.10 13.29 12.62
CA GLY A 250 35.35 14.48 11.82
C GLY A 250 34.61 15.62 12.47
N GLU A 251 35.33 16.64 12.92
CA GLU A 251 34.70 17.86 13.39
C GLU A 251 33.86 18.44 12.26
N SER A 252 32.56 18.49 12.50
CA SER A 252 31.63 19.13 11.56
C SER A 252 31.81 20.64 11.66
N THR A 253 31.94 21.30 10.54
CA THR A 253 32.13 22.76 10.45
C THR A 253 30.86 23.54 10.82
N THR A 254 29.70 22.90 10.93
CA THR A 254 28.44 23.52 11.35
C THR A 254 28.00 22.97 12.70
N GLU A 255 27.50 23.82 13.59
CA GLU A 255 27.01 23.41 14.93
C GLU A 255 25.90 22.33 14.83
N ALA A 256 25.01 22.42 13.84
CA ALA A 256 23.99 21.42 13.59
C ALA A 256 24.55 20.05 13.17
N GLY A 257 25.79 19.98 12.72
CA GLY A 257 26.50 18.77 12.30
C GLY A 257 27.48 18.22 13.31
N LYS A 258 27.76 18.95 14.41
CA LYS A 258 28.65 18.49 15.49
C LYS A 258 28.02 17.30 16.18
N VAL A 259 28.68 16.16 16.03
CA VAL A 259 28.21 14.87 16.54
C VAL A 259 28.15 14.85 18.08
N GLY A 260 28.85 15.77 18.77
CA GLY A 260 28.85 15.95 20.24
C GLY A 260 27.52 16.42 20.83
N ASN A 261 26.80 17.27 20.12
CA ASN A 261 25.61 17.96 20.64
C ASN A 261 24.28 17.28 20.35
N ARG A 262 24.29 16.06 19.82
CA ARG A 262 23.05 15.31 19.50
C ARG A 262 23.03 14.00 20.25
N PRO A 263 22.10 13.80 21.19
CA PRO A 263 21.95 12.54 21.94
C PRO A 263 21.72 11.34 21.04
N TYR A 264 20.96 11.49 19.97
CA TYR A 264 20.57 10.44 19.03
C TYR A 264 21.08 10.69 17.60
N ALA A 265 22.37 10.88 17.41
CA ALA A 265 22.93 10.90 16.06
C ALA A 265 22.97 9.46 15.49
N ARG A 266 22.59 9.31 14.21
CA ARG A 266 22.54 8.02 13.50
C ARG A 266 23.88 7.28 13.65
N GLY A 267 23.84 6.09 14.30
CA GLY A 267 25.03 5.26 14.54
C GLY A 267 25.79 5.51 15.84
N ARG A 268 25.22 6.26 16.77
CA ARG A 268 25.76 6.45 18.12
C ARG A 268 25.07 5.53 19.11
N ALA A 269 25.83 4.90 19.99
CA ALA A 269 25.29 4.28 21.18
C ALA A 269 24.78 5.36 22.16
N TYR A 270 23.71 5.06 22.85
CA TYR A 270 23.18 5.84 23.96
C TYR A 270 24.26 6.04 25.02
N ARG A 271 24.40 7.26 25.55
CA ARG A 271 25.22 7.61 26.71
C ARG A 271 24.40 8.46 27.66
N GLU A 272 24.29 8.06 28.89
CA GLU A 272 23.54 8.76 29.96
C GLU A 272 24.05 10.18 30.21
N GLU A 273 25.37 10.39 30.08
CA GLU A 273 26.06 11.66 30.32
C GLU A 273 25.58 12.85 29.45
N HIS A 274 24.67 12.63 28.52
CA HIS A 274 24.11 13.68 27.65
C HIS A 274 22.74 14.20 28.08
N TYR A 275 22.20 13.73 29.20
CA TYR A 275 20.89 14.11 29.71
C TYR A 275 20.90 14.90 31.01
N ASP A 276 22.08 15.11 31.58
CA ASP A 276 22.26 15.79 32.88
C ASP A 276 22.68 17.27 32.73
N GLU A 277 22.47 17.89 31.55
CA GLU A 277 22.67 19.33 31.32
C GLU A 277 21.37 20.03 30.92
#